data_c1de84005532e8854234e03209a2a7a0
#
_entry.id   c1de84005532e8854234e03209a2a7a0
#
_cell.length_a   1.000
_cell.length_b   1.000
_cell.length_c   1.000
_cell.angle_alpha   90.00
_cell.angle_beta   90.00
_cell.angle_gamma   90.00
#
_symmetry.space_group_name_H-M   'P 1'
#
loop_
_entity.id
_entity.type
_entity.pdbx_description
1 polymer ?
#
loop_
_entity_poly.entity_id
_entity_poly.type
_entity_poly.pdbx_seq_one_letter_code
_entity_poly.pdbx_strand_id
1 'polypeptide(L)'
;MPCCKYQGECTACTGAYGAPLGGADVVIEVAGSEDSFQLAWQSARPNAIVTVVALYDRPQILPLPDMYGKNLTFKTGGVDGCDCAEILSLIEQGLIDATPLITHRYSLEDIEEAYNVFENRKEGVIKIAVDCLRPVVI
;
A
#
# COMPACT_ATOMS: atom_id res chain seq x y z
N MET A 1 0.69 4.34 -16.59
CA MET A 1 0.39 5.79 -16.67
C MET A 1 1.00 6.45 -15.45
N PRO A 2 1.79 7.51 -15.56
CA PRO A 2 2.37 8.15 -14.38
C PRO A 2 1.24 8.77 -13.56
N CYS A 3 1.11 8.31 -12.34
CA CYS A 3 0.21 8.87 -11.34
C CYS A 3 0.59 10.34 -11.08
N CYS A 4 -0.39 11.21 -11.00
CA CYS A 4 -0.19 12.63 -10.72
C CYS A 4 0.62 12.79 -9.44
N LYS A 5 1.79 13.43 -9.56
CA LYS A 5 2.55 13.84 -8.39
C LYS A 5 1.73 14.87 -7.61
N TYR A 6 1.73 14.70 -6.31
CA TYR A 6 1.22 15.64 -5.34
C TYR A 6 1.51 17.10 -5.72
N GLN A 7 0.49 17.95 -5.75
CA GLN A 7 0.55 19.38 -6.02
C GLN A 7 1.04 19.74 -7.43
N GLY A 8 0.16 19.66 -8.40
CA GLY A 8 0.40 20.18 -9.73
C GLY A 8 -0.78 19.88 -10.64
N GLU A 9 -1.09 20.79 -11.50
CA GLU A 9 -2.13 20.66 -12.51
C GLU A 9 -1.84 19.43 -13.39
N CYS A 10 -2.61 18.35 -13.18
CA CYS A 10 -2.53 17.18 -14.03
C CYS A 10 -3.40 17.41 -15.28
N THR A 11 -2.78 17.75 -16.39
CA THR A 11 -3.46 17.95 -17.68
C THR A 11 -4.10 16.67 -18.25
N ALA A 12 -3.77 15.49 -17.69
CA ALA A 12 -4.36 14.21 -18.11
C ALA A 12 -5.71 13.89 -17.41
N CYS A 13 -6.09 14.67 -16.39
CA CYS A 13 -7.31 14.47 -15.62
C CYS A 13 -8.39 15.51 -15.97
N THR A 14 -8.61 15.78 -17.25
CA THR A 14 -9.72 16.64 -17.69
C THR A 14 -10.95 15.79 -17.94
N GLY A 15 -12.06 16.11 -17.26
CA GLY A 15 -13.36 15.52 -17.52
C GLY A 15 -13.98 16.02 -18.82
N ALA A 16 -15.12 15.43 -19.20
CA ALA A 16 -15.88 15.73 -20.40
C ALA A 16 -16.26 17.22 -20.57
N TYR A 17 -16.07 18.03 -19.53
CA TYR A 17 -16.36 19.47 -19.52
C TYR A 17 -15.11 20.36 -19.36
N GLY A 18 -13.91 19.80 -19.57
CA GLY A 18 -12.67 20.59 -19.58
C GLY A 18 -12.17 21.07 -18.21
N ALA A 19 -12.87 20.80 -17.13
CA ALA A 19 -12.40 21.06 -15.77
C ALA A 19 -11.47 19.92 -15.29
N PRO A 20 -10.36 20.24 -14.60
CA PRO A 20 -9.54 19.19 -14.00
C PRO A 20 -10.40 18.40 -13.00
N LEU A 21 -10.59 17.11 -13.24
CA LEU A 21 -11.30 16.20 -12.34
C LEU A 21 -10.47 15.88 -11.07
N GLY A 22 -9.44 16.62 -10.83
CA GLY A 22 -8.55 16.67 -9.68
C GLY A 22 -8.55 15.43 -8.81
N GLY A 23 -7.76 14.38 -9.15
CA GLY A 23 -7.56 13.23 -8.29
C GLY A 23 -7.51 11.88 -9.01
N ALA A 24 -7.33 10.82 -8.22
CA ALA A 24 -7.20 9.46 -8.71
C ALA A 24 -8.56 8.77 -8.87
N ASP A 25 -8.69 7.90 -9.89
CA ASP A 25 -9.88 7.05 -10.13
C ASP A 25 -10.05 5.99 -9.04
N VAL A 26 -8.93 5.44 -8.59
CA VAL A 26 -8.84 4.43 -7.54
C VAL A 26 -7.74 4.82 -6.58
N VAL A 27 -8.05 4.79 -5.30
CA VAL A 27 -7.09 5.01 -4.23
C VAL A 27 -7.06 3.78 -3.34
N ILE A 28 -5.86 3.29 -3.03
CA ILE A 28 -5.66 2.17 -2.12
C ILE A 28 -4.87 2.69 -0.90
N GLU A 29 -5.50 2.62 0.27
CA GLU A 29 -4.92 3.02 1.53
C GLU A 29 -4.42 1.78 2.27
N VAL A 30 -3.12 1.75 2.57
CA VAL A 30 -2.42 0.59 3.17
C VAL A 30 -1.48 0.97 4.31
N ALA A 31 -1.47 2.23 4.74
CA ALA A 31 -0.56 2.71 5.77
C ALA A 31 -1.15 2.69 7.19
N GLY A 32 -2.47 2.86 7.32
CA GLY A 32 -3.18 2.73 8.59
C GLY A 32 -2.97 3.89 9.57
N SER A 33 -2.67 5.09 9.09
CA SER A 33 -2.59 6.27 9.93
C SER A 33 -3.77 7.22 9.70
N GLU A 34 -4.04 8.10 10.66
CA GLU A 34 -5.08 9.11 10.52
C GLU A 34 -4.83 10.01 9.30
N ASP A 35 -3.58 10.44 9.12
CA ASP A 35 -3.18 11.27 7.99
C ASP A 35 -3.34 10.53 6.66
N SER A 36 -3.01 9.24 6.61
CA SER A 36 -3.12 8.44 5.38
C SER A 36 -4.57 8.22 4.97
N PHE A 37 -5.50 8.06 5.92
CA PHE A 37 -6.92 7.97 5.63
C PHE A 37 -7.47 9.28 5.06
N GLN A 38 -7.13 10.41 5.69
CA GLN A 38 -7.52 11.73 5.20
C GLN A 38 -6.98 11.95 3.79
N LEU A 39 -5.71 11.65 3.58
CA LEU A 39 -5.05 11.75 2.30
C LEU A 39 -5.74 10.91 1.21
N ALA A 40 -6.13 9.68 1.55
CA ALA A 40 -6.75 8.75 0.62
C ALA A 40 -8.04 9.32 0.01
N TRP A 41 -8.98 9.77 0.83
CA TRP A 41 -10.22 10.30 0.28
C TRP A 41 -10.07 11.69 -0.35
N GLN A 42 -9.12 12.51 0.12
CA GLN A 42 -8.84 13.82 -0.46
C GLN A 42 -8.25 13.72 -1.86
N SER A 43 -7.33 12.76 -2.08
CA SER A 43 -6.69 12.53 -3.37
C SER A 43 -7.61 11.86 -4.41
N ALA A 44 -8.73 11.32 -3.97
CA ALA A 44 -9.72 10.70 -4.85
C ALA A 44 -10.52 11.76 -5.62
N ARG A 45 -10.70 11.57 -6.94
CA ARG A 45 -11.60 12.40 -7.72
C ARG A 45 -13.08 12.10 -7.43
N PRO A 46 -14.02 12.95 -7.89
CA PRO A 46 -15.44 12.57 -7.84
C PRO A 46 -15.72 11.24 -8.53
N ASN A 47 -16.61 10.43 -7.92
CA ASN A 47 -16.98 9.07 -8.32
C ASN A 47 -15.84 8.05 -8.27
N ALA A 48 -14.79 8.31 -7.51
CA ALA A 48 -13.67 7.39 -7.33
C ALA A 48 -14.00 6.27 -6.33
N ILE A 49 -13.17 5.22 -6.37
CA ILE A 49 -13.19 4.14 -5.40
C ILE A 49 -12.02 4.33 -4.45
N VAL A 50 -12.30 4.33 -3.15
CA VAL A 50 -11.29 4.34 -2.08
C VAL A 50 -11.33 2.99 -1.38
N THR A 51 -10.27 2.21 -1.53
CA THR A 51 -10.14 0.91 -0.88
C THR A 51 -9.21 1.04 0.32
N VAL A 52 -9.74 0.74 1.51
CA VAL A 52 -9.00 0.78 2.78
C VAL A 52 -8.65 -0.64 3.16
N VAL A 53 -7.38 -0.98 3.08
CA VAL A 53 -6.84 -2.31 3.38
C VAL A 53 -6.08 -2.31 4.70
N ALA A 54 -5.56 -1.15 5.10
CA ALA A 54 -4.77 -1.01 6.31
C ALA A 54 -5.57 -1.31 7.59
N LEU A 55 -4.87 -1.79 8.61
CA LEU A 55 -5.39 -1.92 9.96
C LEU A 55 -5.19 -0.60 10.71
N TYR A 56 -6.24 -0.17 11.39
CA TYR A 56 -6.22 1.03 12.23
C TYR A 56 -6.38 0.66 13.70
N ASP A 57 -5.62 1.30 14.56
CA ASP A 57 -5.71 1.15 16.01
C ASP A 57 -6.84 2.00 16.63
N ARG A 58 -7.36 2.97 15.86
CA ARG A 58 -8.40 3.91 16.29
C ARG A 58 -9.46 4.10 15.22
N PRO A 59 -10.71 4.44 15.64
CA PRO A 59 -11.75 4.80 14.68
C PRO A 59 -11.34 5.98 13.80
N GLN A 60 -11.64 5.87 12.50
CA GLN A 60 -11.42 6.95 11.54
C GLN A 60 -12.74 7.70 11.29
N ILE A 61 -12.64 9.02 11.13
CA ILE A 61 -13.79 9.89 10.91
C ILE A 61 -13.99 10.06 9.40
N LEU A 62 -15.21 9.81 8.94
CA LEU A 62 -15.69 10.17 7.62
C LEU A 62 -16.30 11.58 7.69
N PRO A 63 -15.60 12.63 7.23
CA PRO A 63 -16.10 13.99 7.27
C PRO A 63 -17.12 14.22 6.14
N LEU A 64 -18.32 13.69 6.30
CA LEU A 64 -19.37 13.70 5.28
C LEU A 64 -19.67 15.09 4.69
N PRO A 65 -19.64 16.19 5.47
CA PRO A 65 -19.84 17.52 4.90
C PRO A 65 -18.78 17.90 3.85
N ASP A 66 -17.51 17.48 4.08
CA ASP A 66 -16.40 17.78 3.18
C ASP A 66 -16.37 16.84 1.97
N MET A 67 -16.98 15.66 2.13
CA MET A 67 -17.09 14.66 1.06
C MET A 67 -18.31 14.89 0.15
N TYR A 68 -19.19 15.79 0.53
CA TYR A 68 -20.40 16.07 -0.24
C TYR A 68 -20.04 16.45 -1.68
N GLY A 69 -20.67 15.78 -2.63
CA GLY A 69 -20.41 16.00 -4.06
C GLY A 69 -19.26 15.18 -4.65
N LYS A 70 -18.45 14.50 -3.85
CA LYS A 70 -17.43 13.56 -4.38
C LYS A 70 -18.01 12.23 -4.81
N ASN A 71 -19.16 11.79 -4.26
CA ASN A 71 -19.80 10.50 -4.57
C ASN A 71 -18.82 9.33 -4.48
N LEU A 72 -18.03 9.26 -3.40
CA LEU A 72 -17.00 8.23 -3.26
C LEU A 72 -17.60 6.87 -2.91
N THR A 73 -17.02 5.83 -3.46
CA THR A 73 -17.28 4.46 -3.03
C THR A 73 -16.16 3.99 -2.13
N PHE A 74 -16.48 3.68 -0.86
CA PHE A 74 -15.52 3.08 0.06
C PHE A 74 -15.64 1.56 0.04
N LYS A 75 -14.50 0.89 -0.05
CA LYS A 75 -14.37 -0.56 0.14
C LYS A 75 -13.41 -0.81 1.29
N THR A 76 -13.78 -1.73 2.16
CA THR A 76 -12.92 -2.20 3.24
C THR A 76 -12.77 -3.70 3.12
N GLY A 77 -11.66 -4.23 3.55
CA GLY A 77 -11.43 -5.67 3.54
C GLY A 77 -10.14 -6.03 4.24
N GLY A 78 -10.10 -7.22 4.79
CA GLY A 78 -8.89 -7.85 5.29
C GLY A 78 -8.34 -8.84 4.26
N VAL A 79 -7.08 -9.19 4.41
CA VAL A 79 -6.49 -10.29 3.63
C VAL A 79 -7.02 -11.61 4.21
N ASP A 80 -7.84 -12.30 3.44
CA ASP A 80 -8.39 -13.61 3.80
C ASP A 80 -7.62 -14.79 3.18
N GLY A 81 -6.65 -14.47 2.32
CA GLY A 81 -5.80 -15.46 1.67
C GLY A 81 -6.46 -16.22 0.52
N CYS A 82 -7.65 -15.82 0.07
CA CYS A 82 -8.35 -16.51 -1.03
C CYS A 82 -7.54 -16.54 -2.33
N ASP A 83 -6.72 -15.55 -2.59
CA ASP A 83 -5.94 -15.42 -3.82
C ASP A 83 -4.51 -16.01 -3.71
N CYS A 84 -4.14 -16.60 -2.56
CA CYS A 84 -2.78 -17.10 -2.35
C CYS A 84 -2.35 -18.14 -3.38
N ALA A 85 -3.22 -19.06 -3.75
CA ALA A 85 -2.91 -20.10 -4.74
C ALA A 85 -2.63 -19.51 -6.11
N GLU A 86 -3.40 -18.52 -6.54
CA GLU A 86 -3.20 -17.81 -7.80
C GLU A 86 -1.90 -17.02 -7.79
N ILE A 87 -1.62 -16.26 -6.73
CA ILE A 87 -0.40 -15.47 -6.59
C ILE A 87 0.84 -16.37 -6.62
N LEU A 88 0.83 -17.50 -5.90
CA LEU A 88 1.91 -18.47 -5.92
C LEU A 88 2.14 -19.04 -7.31
N SER A 89 1.08 -19.36 -8.04
CA SER A 89 1.19 -19.81 -9.43
C SER A 89 1.80 -18.75 -10.36
N LEU A 90 1.45 -17.48 -10.17
CA LEU A 90 2.06 -16.38 -10.93
C LEU A 90 3.54 -16.20 -10.61
N ILE A 91 3.94 -16.40 -9.35
CA ILE A 91 5.36 -16.39 -8.94
C ILE A 91 6.12 -17.57 -9.58
N GLU A 92 5.56 -18.78 -9.54
CA GLU A 92 6.15 -19.96 -10.17
C GLU A 92 6.35 -19.79 -11.69
N GLN A 93 5.43 -19.12 -12.35
CA GLN A 93 5.51 -18.80 -13.78
C GLN A 93 6.48 -17.64 -14.09
N GLY A 94 7.04 -16.99 -13.08
CA GLY A 94 7.92 -15.83 -13.24
C GLY A 94 7.20 -14.56 -13.69
N LEU A 95 5.87 -14.51 -13.57
CA LEU A 95 5.07 -13.32 -13.91
C LEU A 95 5.08 -12.28 -12.78
N ILE A 96 5.35 -12.73 -11.56
CA ILE A 96 5.56 -11.87 -10.38
C ILE A 96 6.91 -12.24 -9.78
N ASP A 97 7.78 -11.26 -9.61
CA ASP A 97 9.03 -11.39 -8.88
C ASP A 97 8.99 -10.53 -7.62
N ALA A 98 8.87 -11.18 -6.46
CA ALA A 98 8.88 -10.52 -5.15
C ALA A 98 10.27 -10.51 -4.50
N THR A 99 11.29 -11.13 -5.12
CA THR A 99 12.63 -11.23 -4.55
C THR A 99 13.31 -9.88 -4.31
N PRO A 100 13.11 -8.83 -5.12
CA PRO A 100 13.69 -7.52 -4.87
C PRO A 100 13.20 -6.84 -3.58
N LEU A 101 12.07 -7.30 -3.02
CA LEU A 101 11.55 -6.79 -1.75
C LEU A 101 12.38 -7.26 -0.56
N ILE A 102 13.07 -8.41 -0.67
CA ILE A 102 13.92 -8.96 0.39
C ILE A 102 15.29 -8.28 0.27
N THR A 103 15.46 -7.20 1.02
CA THR A 103 16.69 -6.40 0.97
C THR A 103 17.78 -6.91 1.89
N HIS A 104 17.41 -7.62 2.97
CA HIS A 104 18.34 -8.10 4.00
C HIS A 104 18.03 -9.54 4.36
N ARG A 105 19.08 -10.26 4.80
CA ARG A 105 18.98 -11.62 5.34
C ARG A 105 19.77 -11.72 6.63
N TYR A 106 19.16 -12.33 7.62
CA TYR A 106 19.77 -12.58 8.93
C TYR A 106 19.56 -14.04 9.34
N SER A 107 20.44 -14.55 10.17
CA SER A 107 20.18 -15.82 10.88
C SER A 107 19.20 -15.60 12.03
N LEU A 108 18.60 -16.66 12.54
CA LEU A 108 17.74 -16.56 13.72
C LEU A 108 18.52 -16.10 14.97
N GLU A 109 19.81 -16.41 15.04
CA GLU A 109 20.68 -15.97 16.12
C GLU A 109 20.84 -14.43 16.14
N ASP A 110 20.73 -13.78 14.96
CA ASP A 110 20.91 -12.33 14.81
C ASP A 110 19.56 -11.59 14.76
N ILE A 111 18.49 -12.18 15.27
CA ILE A 111 17.13 -11.65 15.17
C ILE A 111 16.97 -10.26 15.80
N GLU A 112 17.68 -10.01 16.89
CA GLU A 112 17.63 -8.71 17.58
C GLU A 112 18.19 -7.59 16.69
N GLU A 113 19.30 -7.87 15.99
CA GLU A 113 19.86 -6.89 15.05
C GLU A 113 18.95 -6.72 13.82
N ALA A 114 18.34 -7.77 13.33
CA ALA A 114 17.36 -7.70 12.26
C ALA A 114 16.20 -6.76 12.62
N TYR A 115 15.66 -6.87 13.83
CA TYR A 115 14.64 -5.95 14.33
C TYR A 115 15.15 -4.52 14.47
N ASN A 116 16.36 -4.33 14.99
CA ASN A 116 16.98 -3.01 15.11
C ASN A 116 17.13 -2.31 13.76
N VAL A 117 17.58 -3.03 12.73
CA VAL A 117 17.70 -2.50 11.36
C VAL A 117 16.34 -2.16 10.79
N PHE A 118 15.35 -3.04 10.96
CA PHE A 118 14.02 -2.85 10.40
C PHE A 118 13.27 -1.69 11.06
N GLU A 119 13.24 -1.66 12.39
CA GLU A 119 12.52 -0.65 13.18
C GLU A 119 13.09 0.77 12.95
N ASN A 120 14.41 0.86 12.86
CA ASN A 120 15.08 2.14 12.64
C ASN A 120 15.27 2.50 11.16
N ARG A 121 14.70 1.73 10.24
CA ARG A 121 14.76 1.94 8.79
C ARG A 121 16.19 2.17 8.26
N LYS A 122 17.14 1.42 8.80
CA LYS A 122 18.54 1.53 8.42
C LYS A 122 18.79 0.87 7.05
N GLU A 123 19.85 1.29 6.37
CA GLU A 123 20.42 0.66 5.18
C GLU A 123 19.42 0.43 4.02
N GLY A 124 18.35 1.22 3.97
CA GLY A 124 17.34 1.08 2.91
C GLY A 124 16.49 -0.19 3.03
N VAL A 125 16.34 -0.73 4.24
CA VAL A 125 15.57 -1.94 4.50
C VAL A 125 14.11 -1.82 4.03
N ILE A 126 13.66 -2.83 3.26
CA ILE A 126 12.25 -3.00 2.86
C ILE A 126 11.68 -4.22 3.56
N LYS A 127 12.31 -5.39 3.37
CA LYS A 127 11.96 -6.64 4.03
C LYS A 127 13.21 -7.39 4.45
N ILE A 128 13.11 -8.06 5.59
CA ILE A 128 14.16 -8.94 6.11
C ILE A 128 13.66 -10.38 6.05
N ALA A 129 14.45 -11.26 5.43
CA ALA A 129 14.27 -12.69 5.56
C ALA A 129 15.14 -13.21 6.72
N VAL A 130 14.54 -14.00 7.60
CA VAL A 130 15.25 -14.65 8.71
C VAL A 130 15.38 -16.13 8.39
N ASP A 131 16.61 -16.62 8.29
CA ASP A 131 16.88 -18.03 8.04
C ASP A 131 16.84 -18.81 9.36
N CYS A 132 15.82 -19.62 9.52
CA CYS A 132 15.58 -20.43 10.72
C CYS A 132 16.30 -21.80 10.71
N LEU A 133 16.84 -22.19 9.56
CA LEU A 133 17.55 -23.47 9.41
C LEU A 133 19.04 -23.27 9.72
N ARG A 134 19.54 -23.95 10.73
CA ARG A 134 20.99 -24.08 10.90
C ARG A 134 21.55 -24.86 9.71
N PRO A 135 22.62 -24.40 9.06
CA PRO A 135 23.34 -25.26 8.12
C PRO A 135 23.75 -26.52 8.87
N VAL A 136 23.25 -27.67 8.44
CA VAL A 136 23.75 -28.95 8.94
C VAL A 136 25.21 -29.03 8.45
N VAL A 137 26.14 -28.76 9.35
CA VAL A 137 27.56 -29.04 9.13
C VAL A 137 27.68 -30.56 9.20
N ILE A 138 27.73 -31.20 8.03
CA ILE A 138 28.08 -32.59 7.88
C ILE A 138 29.60 -32.72 7.89
#